data_c4a661130d8bb0a2be113a66987a3ed5
#
_entry.id   c4a661130d8bb0a2be113a66987a3ed5
#
_cell.length_a   1.000
_cell.length_b   1.000
_cell.length_c   1.000
_cell.angle_alpha   90.00
_cell.angle_beta   90.00
_cell.angle_gamma   90.00
#
_symmetry.space_group_name_H-M   'P 1'
#
loop_
_entity.id
_entity.type
_entity.pdbx_description
1 polymer ?
#
loop_
_entity_poly.entity_id
_entity_poly.type
_entity_poly.pdbx_seq_one_letter_code
_entity_poly.pdbx_strand_id
1 'polypeptide(L)'
;MSEEKKTIYELLEADIMNSNLPEAEKAAKLSRLIQVRSKQVNIMLVGATGSGKSSTINAMFDMNVAKVGVGVDPETSIISKFDLDNLVIWDTPGLGDGVERDKEITREIIEKLSELGEDGKPLIDLVVVILDSSSKDLGTSYELINNVLVPALGSEAEKRIIIGLNQADVAMKGKHWNKEENKPDDVLKNFLKEKAKSVRARIKEGTGLDLEPICYCAGYSEDGEEQCKPYNLTKLLHAIIQNIPREKRLALVDNINTDKDNWSYDDEEEDYKEDTKKDIFDSVFDCMLEGAEAGSELGGKLLGIPGRIIGGVLGGVVGSVVGVIDSLLGD
;
A
#
# COMPACT_ATOMS: atom_id res chain seq x y z
N MET A 1 20.95 1.81 -23.49
CA MET A 1 20.80 0.56 -22.71
C MET A 1 20.33 1.02 -21.34
N SER A 2 19.04 0.84 -21.03
CA SER A 2 18.54 1.06 -19.68
C SER A 2 19.25 0.05 -18.77
N GLU A 3 19.93 0.50 -17.72
CA GLU A 3 20.38 -0.39 -16.65
C GLU A 3 19.10 -1.06 -16.11
N GLU A 4 19.05 -2.38 -16.16
CA GLU A 4 17.98 -3.16 -15.54
C GLU A 4 18.00 -2.82 -14.05
N LYS A 5 16.90 -2.26 -13.54
CA LYS A 5 16.74 -1.91 -12.13
C LYS A 5 16.79 -3.20 -11.33
N LYS A 6 17.81 -3.34 -10.48
CA LYS A 6 17.90 -4.49 -9.58
C LYS A 6 16.79 -4.42 -8.55
N THR A 7 16.14 -5.55 -8.32
CA THR A 7 15.15 -5.70 -7.25
C THR A 7 15.82 -5.60 -5.87
N ILE A 8 15.05 -5.26 -4.84
CA ILE A 8 15.56 -5.24 -3.46
C ILE A 8 16.09 -6.62 -3.04
N TYR A 9 15.48 -7.69 -3.54
CA TYR A 9 15.93 -9.06 -3.29
C TYR A 9 17.31 -9.34 -3.90
N GLU A 10 17.58 -8.88 -5.13
CA GLU A 10 18.88 -9.03 -5.79
C GLU A 10 19.98 -8.25 -5.08
N LEU A 11 19.64 -7.08 -4.55
CA LEU A 11 20.58 -6.29 -3.76
C LEU A 11 20.90 -6.96 -2.43
N LEU A 12 19.89 -7.46 -1.71
CA LEU A 12 20.07 -8.20 -0.46
C LEU A 12 20.88 -9.50 -0.68
N GLU A 13 20.60 -10.22 -1.75
CA GLU A 13 21.36 -11.43 -2.15
C GLU A 13 22.83 -11.11 -2.39
N ALA A 14 23.11 -10.06 -3.17
CA ALA A 14 24.47 -9.61 -3.43
C ALA A 14 25.21 -9.21 -2.15
N ASP A 15 24.56 -8.50 -1.24
CA ASP A 15 25.14 -8.09 0.04
C ASP A 15 25.47 -9.29 0.93
N ILE A 16 24.57 -10.28 1.02
CA ILE A 16 24.82 -11.53 1.76
C ILE A 16 26.02 -12.26 1.17
N MET A 17 26.05 -12.41 -0.15
CA MET A 17 27.15 -13.12 -0.85
C MET A 17 28.52 -12.44 -0.69
N ASN A 18 28.54 -11.10 -0.74
CA ASN A 18 29.77 -10.32 -0.59
C ASN A 18 30.19 -10.10 0.88
N SER A 19 29.39 -10.53 1.83
CA SER A 19 29.67 -10.38 3.26
C SER A 19 30.83 -11.27 3.72
N ASN A 20 31.45 -10.92 4.86
CA ASN A 20 32.49 -11.71 5.52
C ASN A 20 31.91 -12.81 6.44
N LEU A 21 30.65 -13.20 6.28
CA LEU A 21 30.02 -14.25 7.06
C LEU A 21 30.57 -15.63 6.73
N PRO A 22 30.55 -16.57 7.69
CA PRO A 22 30.78 -17.99 7.40
C PRO A 22 29.78 -18.51 6.36
N GLU A 23 30.21 -19.40 5.48
CA GLU A 23 29.38 -19.93 4.38
C GLU A 23 28.05 -20.55 4.86
N ALA A 24 28.06 -21.20 6.04
CA ALA A 24 26.85 -21.75 6.65
C ALA A 24 25.83 -20.66 7.01
N GLU A 25 26.29 -19.51 7.49
CA GLU A 25 25.43 -18.37 7.83
C GLU A 25 24.89 -17.68 6.55
N LYS A 26 25.75 -17.52 5.53
CA LYS A 26 25.30 -17.02 4.21
C LYS A 26 24.19 -17.91 3.65
N ALA A 27 24.40 -19.23 3.64
CA ALA A 27 23.41 -20.18 3.15
C ALA A 27 22.08 -20.09 3.93
N ALA A 28 22.12 -19.94 5.27
CA ALA A 28 20.93 -19.78 6.08
C ALA A 28 20.17 -18.48 5.75
N LYS A 29 20.89 -17.34 5.58
CA LYS A 29 20.30 -16.06 5.23
C LYS A 29 19.71 -16.06 3.80
N LEU A 30 20.39 -16.64 2.84
CA LEU A 30 19.89 -16.81 1.48
C LEU A 30 18.63 -17.69 1.43
N SER A 31 18.61 -18.78 2.19
CA SER A 31 17.41 -19.63 2.32
C SER A 31 16.20 -18.84 2.85
N ARG A 32 16.41 -17.98 3.85
CA ARG A 32 15.36 -17.11 4.38
C ARG A 32 14.91 -16.05 3.38
N LEU A 33 15.85 -15.42 2.69
CA LEU A 33 15.55 -14.45 1.65
C LEU A 33 14.66 -15.07 0.54
N ILE A 34 14.95 -16.30 0.13
CA ILE A 34 14.12 -17.06 -0.80
C ILE A 34 12.72 -17.30 -0.24
N GLN A 35 12.59 -17.66 1.04
CA GLN A 35 11.30 -17.85 1.69
C GLN A 35 10.48 -16.54 1.76
N VAL A 36 11.13 -15.41 2.04
CA VAL A 36 10.47 -14.09 2.04
C VAL A 36 10.05 -13.71 0.62
N ARG A 37 10.93 -13.91 -0.37
CA ARG A 37 10.63 -13.65 -1.79
C ARG A 37 9.47 -14.48 -2.34
N SER A 38 9.25 -15.69 -1.81
CA SER A 38 8.13 -16.53 -2.24
C SER A 38 6.77 -16.07 -1.72
N LYS A 39 6.73 -15.12 -0.77
CA LYS A 39 5.48 -14.62 -0.19
C LYS A 39 4.89 -13.54 -1.08
N GLN A 40 3.63 -13.71 -1.42
CA GLN A 40 2.88 -12.77 -2.25
C GLN A 40 1.97 -11.89 -1.38
N VAL A 41 1.95 -10.59 -1.68
CA VAL A 41 0.98 -9.63 -1.11
C VAL A 41 -0.22 -9.54 -2.04
N ASN A 42 -1.41 -9.62 -1.48
CA ASN A 42 -2.66 -9.47 -2.21
C ASN A 42 -3.45 -8.29 -1.65
N ILE A 43 -3.61 -7.24 -2.44
CA ILE A 43 -4.36 -6.02 -2.08
C ILE A 43 -5.60 -5.94 -2.97
N MET A 44 -6.77 -5.78 -2.35
CA MET A 44 -8.01 -5.55 -3.07
C MET A 44 -8.43 -4.09 -2.96
N LEU A 45 -8.73 -3.45 -4.10
CA LEU A 45 -9.31 -2.12 -4.14
C LEU A 45 -10.80 -2.19 -4.39
N VAL A 46 -11.59 -1.54 -3.55
CA VAL A 46 -13.04 -1.48 -3.65
C VAL A 46 -13.53 -0.03 -3.53
N GLY A 47 -14.71 0.27 -4.06
CA GLY A 47 -15.31 1.60 -3.97
C GLY A 47 -16.30 1.86 -5.11
N ALA A 48 -16.97 3.00 -5.06
CA ALA A 48 -17.93 3.41 -6.07
C ALA A 48 -17.27 3.66 -7.44
N THR A 49 -18.09 3.63 -8.51
CA THR A 49 -17.67 4.06 -9.86
C THR A 49 -17.16 5.49 -9.80
N GLY A 50 -16.01 5.76 -10.42
CA GLY A 50 -15.40 7.10 -10.46
C GLY A 50 -14.66 7.53 -9.19
N SER A 51 -14.56 6.69 -8.14
CA SER A 51 -13.82 7.03 -6.91
C SER A 51 -12.29 7.12 -7.09
N GLY A 52 -11.75 6.67 -8.23
CA GLY A 52 -10.34 6.75 -8.57
C GLY A 52 -9.51 5.54 -8.16
N LYS A 53 -10.10 4.32 -8.11
CA LYS A 53 -9.39 3.07 -7.83
C LYS A 53 -8.22 2.86 -8.78
N SER A 54 -8.47 2.82 -10.07
CA SER A 54 -7.42 2.58 -11.09
C SER A 54 -6.38 3.71 -11.12
N SER A 55 -6.79 4.97 -10.87
CA SER A 55 -5.84 6.08 -10.74
C SER A 55 -4.92 5.89 -9.55
N THR A 56 -5.45 5.43 -8.41
CA THR A 56 -4.66 5.13 -7.22
C THR A 56 -3.66 4.00 -7.47
N ILE A 57 -4.09 2.92 -8.14
CA ILE A 57 -3.19 1.82 -8.52
C ILE A 57 -2.04 2.35 -9.39
N ASN A 58 -2.34 3.09 -10.44
CA ASN A 58 -1.35 3.62 -11.37
C ASN A 58 -0.39 4.62 -10.73
N ALA A 59 -0.87 5.41 -9.77
CA ALA A 59 -0.03 6.36 -9.05
C ALA A 59 0.90 5.66 -8.05
N MET A 60 0.42 4.60 -7.37
CA MET A 60 1.19 3.93 -6.32
C MET A 60 2.16 2.88 -6.85
N PHE A 61 1.81 2.17 -7.93
CA PHE A 61 2.53 1.00 -8.40
C PHE A 61 2.98 1.15 -9.85
N ASP A 62 4.11 0.54 -10.20
CA ASP A 62 4.60 0.54 -11.57
C ASP A 62 3.81 -0.45 -12.44
N MET A 63 2.65 0.00 -12.92
CA MET A 63 1.74 -0.81 -13.72
C MET A 63 2.26 -1.16 -15.11
N ASN A 64 3.38 -0.55 -15.55
CA ASN A 64 3.99 -0.87 -16.84
C ASN A 64 4.57 -2.29 -16.88
N VAL A 65 4.90 -2.86 -15.73
CA VAL A 65 5.40 -4.23 -15.57
C VAL A 65 4.30 -5.22 -15.21
N ALA A 66 3.09 -4.74 -14.92
CA ALA A 66 1.97 -5.59 -14.52
C ALA A 66 1.55 -6.52 -15.65
N LYS A 67 1.50 -7.81 -15.36
CA LYS A 67 0.83 -8.77 -16.22
C LYS A 67 -0.65 -8.77 -15.86
N VAL A 68 -1.51 -8.41 -16.82
CA VAL A 68 -2.95 -8.61 -16.66
C VAL A 68 -3.19 -10.12 -16.55
N GLY A 69 -3.45 -10.58 -15.36
CA GLY A 69 -3.78 -11.99 -15.11
C GLY A 69 -5.17 -12.24 -15.70
N VAL A 70 -5.21 -13.05 -16.73
CA VAL A 70 -6.43 -13.71 -17.14
C VAL A 70 -6.69 -14.74 -16.03
N GLY A 71 -7.74 -14.56 -15.23
CA GLY A 71 -8.13 -15.56 -14.23
C GLY A 71 -8.25 -16.94 -14.88
N VAL A 72 -8.29 -18.00 -14.08
CA VAL A 72 -8.39 -19.39 -14.55
C VAL A 72 -9.66 -19.57 -15.41
N ASP A 73 -10.65 -18.67 -15.27
CA ASP A 73 -11.82 -18.51 -16.15
C ASP A 73 -11.99 -17.05 -16.56
N PRO A 74 -11.41 -16.65 -17.70
CA PRO A 74 -11.47 -15.26 -18.19
C PRO A 74 -12.87 -14.78 -18.60
N GLU A 75 -13.83 -15.70 -18.70
CA GLU A 75 -15.19 -15.40 -19.13
C GLU A 75 -16.16 -15.08 -17.96
N THR A 76 -15.75 -15.28 -16.69
CA THR A 76 -16.67 -15.23 -15.54
C THR A 76 -16.29 -14.23 -14.45
N SER A 77 -15.00 -13.83 -14.28
CA SER A 77 -14.62 -12.90 -13.22
C SER A 77 -14.68 -11.44 -13.68
N ILE A 78 -15.43 -10.61 -12.94
CA ILE A 78 -15.50 -9.17 -13.15
C ILE A 78 -14.40 -8.41 -12.38
N ILE A 79 -13.73 -9.06 -11.44
CA ILE A 79 -12.59 -8.48 -10.71
C ILE A 79 -11.31 -8.66 -11.54
N SER A 80 -10.66 -7.55 -11.86
CA SER A 80 -9.39 -7.56 -12.59
C SER A 80 -8.22 -7.91 -11.68
N LYS A 81 -7.39 -8.86 -12.12
CA LYS A 81 -6.16 -9.24 -11.42
C LYS A 81 -4.96 -8.62 -12.15
N PHE A 82 -4.15 -7.84 -11.43
CA PHE A 82 -2.86 -7.35 -11.90
C PHE A 82 -1.75 -8.04 -11.09
N ASP A 83 -0.89 -8.78 -11.76
CA ASP A 83 0.20 -9.53 -11.16
C ASP A 83 1.52 -8.79 -11.41
N LEU A 84 2.12 -8.30 -10.32
CA LEU A 84 3.37 -7.57 -10.30
C LEU A 84 4.43 -8.41 -9.55
N ASP A 85 4.64 -9.65 -10.00
CA ASP A 85 5.54 -10.62 -9.37
C ASP A 85 5.07 -11.00 -7.93
N ASN A 86 5.58 -10.35 -6.91
CA ASN A 86 5.22 -10.65 -5.51
C ASN A 86 4.05 -9.82 -4.97
N LEU A 87 3.50 -8.90 -5.77
CA LEU A 87 2.35 -8.08 -5.43
C LEU A 87 1.22 -8.36 -6.42
N VAL A 88 0.06 -8.73 -5.90
CA VAL A 88 -1.17 -8.88 -6.69
C VAL A 88 -2.17 -7.82 -6.28
N ILE A 89 -2.61 -7.06 -7.26
CA ILE A 89 -3.67 -6.07 -7.10
C ILE A 89 -4.97 -6.65 -7.69
N TRP A 90 -6.02 -6.63 -6.89
CA TRP A 90 -7.36 -7.03 -7.27
C TRP A 90 -8.21 -5.76 -7.40
N ASP A 91 -8.44 -5.30 -8.65
CA ASP A 91 -9.24 -4.11 -8.93
C ASP A 91 -10.69 -4.52 -9.19
N THR A 92 -11.59 -4.07 -8.31
CA THR A 92 -13.02 -4.38 -8.47
C THR A 92 -13.70 -3.33 -9.32
N PRO A 93 -14.71 -3.71 -10.13
CA PRO A 93 -15.58 -2.72 -10.77
C PRO A 93 -16.20 -1.79 -9.72
N GLY A 94 -16.51 -0.56 -10.13
CA GLY A 94 -17.19 0.38 -9.25
C GLY A 94 -18.62 -0.06 -8.94
N LEU A 95 -19.03 0.18 -7.70
CA LEU A 95 -20.42 0.01 -7.27
C LEU A 95 -21.23 1.29 -7.57
N GLY A 96 -22.54 1.12 -7.76
CA GLY A 96 -23.47 2.22 -8.02
C GLY A 96 -24.01 2.28 -9.44
N ASP A 97 -23.64 1.33 -10.31
CA ASP A 97 -24.07 1.27 -11.70
C ASP A 97 -25.38 0.46 -11.91
N GLY A 98 -25.97 -0.04 -10.84
CA GLY A 98 -27.25 -0.74 -10.86
C GLY A 98 -27.32 -1.94 -9.91
N VAL A 99 -28.52 -2.20 -9.38
CA VAL A 99 -28.74 -3.16 -8.28
C VAL A 99 -28.26 -4.58 -8.60
N GLU A 100 -28.54 -5.07 -9.83
CA GLU A 100 -28.16 -6.46 -10.18
C GLU A 100 -26.65 -6.58 -10.37
N ARG A 101 -26.01 -5.59 -11.01
CA ARG A 101 -24.56 -5.56 -11.18
C ARG A 101 -23.84 -5.42 -9.84
N ASP A 102 -24.34 -4.56 -8.97
CA ASP A 102 -23.78 -4.38 -7.62
C ASP A 102 -23.86 -5.68 -6.79
N LYS A 103 -24.93 -6.47 -6.95
CA LYS A 103 -25.04 -7.78 -6.31
C LYS A 103 -24.01 -8.79 -6.84
N GLU A 104 -23.76 -8.80 -8.15
CA GLU A 104 -22.75 -9.67 -8.76
C GLU A 104 -21.36 -9.31 -8.25
N ILE A 105 -21.00 -8.02 -8.30
CA ILE A 105 -19.72 -7.51 -7.78
C ILE A 105 -19.57 -7.86 -6.30
N THR A 106 -20.61 -7.63 -5.49
CA THR A 106 -20.59 -7.93 -4.06
C THR A 106 -20.35 -9.43 -3.80
N ARG A 107 -20.98 -10.31 -4.58
CA ARG A 107 -20.78 -11.75 -4.46
C ARG A 107 -19.33 -12.12 -4.74
N GLU A 108 -18.75 -11.63 -5.83
CA GLU A 108 -17.35 -11.92 -6.16
C GLU A 108 -16.37 -11.37 -5.11
N ILE A 109 -16.64 -10.19 -4.55
CA ILE A 109 -15.86 -9.65 -3.43
C ILE A 109 -15.89 -10.62 -2.24
N ILE A 110 -17.08 -11.10 -1.84
CA ILE A 110 -17.22 -12.04 -0.72
C ILE A 110 -16.50 -13.36 -1.01
N GLU A 111 -16.67 -13.90 -2.21
CA GLU A 111 -16.01 -15.13 -2.64
C GLU A 111 -14.48 -14.96 -2.57
N LYS A 112 -13.95 -13.88 -3.12
CA LYS A 112 -12.51 -13.58 -3.12
C LYS A 112 -11.95 -13.36 -1.71
N LEU A 113 -12.67 -12.68 -0.82
CA LEU A 113 -12.28 -12.49 0.57
C LEU A 113 -12.31 -13.79 1.39
N SER A 114 -13.10 -14.78 0.96
CA SER A 114 -13.22 -16.09 1.59
C SER A 114 -12.20 -17.11 1.09
N GLU A 115 -11.49 -16.80 0.00
CA GLU A 115 -10.44 -17.67 -0.53
C GLU A 115 -9.24 -17.77 0.41
N LEU A 116 -8.64 -18.94 0.45
CA LEU A 116 -7.40 -19.19 1.18
C LEU A 116 -6.23 -19.32 0.20
N GLY A 117 -5.11 -18.78 0.58
CA GLY A 117 -3.84 -19.00 -0.11
C GLY A 117 -3.31 -20.43 0.11
N GLU A 118 -2.20 -20.76 -0.52
CA GLU A 118 -1.53 -22.07 -0.41
C GLU A 118 -1.08 -22.36 1.04
N ASP A 119 -0.85 -21.34 1.84
CA ASP A 119 -0.47 -21.44 3.25
C ASP A 119 -1.67 -21.62 4.20
N GLY A 120 -2.89 -21.69 3.67
CA GLY A 120 -4.13 -21.83 4.43
C GLY A 120 -4.58 -20.53 5.13
N LYS A 121 -3.89 -19.41 4.90
CA LYS A 121 -4.31 -18.07 5.35
C LYS A 121 -5.24 -17.43 4.32
N PRO A 122 -5.99 -16.38 4.70
CA PRO A 122 -6.77 -15.62 3.73
C PRO A 122 -5.92 -15.15 2.54
N LEU A 123 -6.45 -15.30 1.32
CA LEU A 123 -5.77 -14.89 0.10
C LEU A 123 -5.52 -13.37 0.07
N ILE A 124 -6.55 -12.58 0.35
CA ILE A 124 -6.47 -11.13 0.37
C ILE A 124 -5.87 -10.66 1.70
N ASP A 125 -4.74 -9.98 1.67
CA ASP A 125 -4.10 -9.45 2.88
C ASP A 125 -4.77 -8.16 3.36
N LEU A 126 -5.11 -7.28 2.43
CA LEU A 126 -5.59 -5.92 2.71
C LEU A 126 -6.68 -5.50 1.73
N VAL A 127 -7.69 -4.81 2.23
CA VAL A 127 -8.71 -4.14 1.42
C VAL A 127 -8.56 -2.63 1.55
N VAL A 128 -8.37 -1.94 0.43
CA VAL A 128 -8.34 -0.48 0.37
C VAL A 128 -9.67 0.01 -0.20
N VAL A 129 -10.46 0.64 0.65
CA VAL A 129 -11.76 1.23 0.28
C VAL A 129 -11.53 2.66 -0.18
N ILE A 130 -11.80 2.94 -1.45
CA ILE A 130 -11.60 4.26 -2.03
C ILE A 130 -12.93 4.99 -2.14
N LEU A 131 -13.01 6.10 -1.42
CA LEU A 131 -14.15 7.00 -1.37
C LEU A 131 -13.80 8.31 -2.08
N ASP A 132 -14.79 8.95 -2.68
CA ASP A 132 -14.65 10.26 -3.29
C ASP A 132 -14.88 11.37 -2.25
N SER A 133 -13.85 12.19 -1.98
CA SER A 133 -13.92 13.32 -1.05
C SER A 133 -14.89 14.41 -1.51
N SER A 134 -15.13 14.53 -2.81
CA SER A 134 -16.04 15.53 -3.39
C SER A 134 -17.50 15.10 -3.29
N SER A 135 -17.77 13.80 -3.17
CA SER A 135 -19.13 13.25 -3.10
C SER A 135 -19.79 13.60 -1.77
N LYS A 136 -21.06 13.98 -1.84
CA LYS A 136 -21.94 14.18 -0.67
C LYS A 136 -22.61 12.89 -0.23
N ASP A 137 -22.81 11.97 -1.17
CA ASP A 137 -23.44 10.67 -0.92
C ASP A 137 -22.40 9.57 -0.98
N LEU A 138 -22.18 8.92 0.16
CA LEU A 138 -21.31 7.76 0.32
C LEU A 138 -22.13 6.53 0.79
N GLY A 139 -23.46 6.54 0.60
CA GLY A 139 -24.37 5.51 1.09
C GLY A 139 -23.95 4.12 0.61
N THR A 140 -23.77 3.93 -0.70
CA THR A 140 -23.31 2.65 -1.30
C THR A 140 -22.00 2.16 -0.69
N SER A 141 -21.04 3.07 -0.45
CA SER A 141 -19.76 2.72 0.15
C SER A 141 -19.90 2.30 1.61
N TYR A 142 -20.78 2.94 2.40
CA TYR A 142 -21.06 2.51 3.77
C TYR A 142 -21.77 1.16 3.80
N GLU A 143 -22.70 0.91 2.88
CA GLU A 143 -23.35 -0.41 2.73
C GLU A 143 -22.33 -1.50 2.42
N LEU A 144 -21.39 -1.23 1.50
CA LEU A 144 -20.29 -2.14 1.20
C LEU A 144 -19.44 -2.44 2.45
N ILE A 145 -19.00 -1.41 3.18
CA ILE A 145 -18.19 -1.59 4.37
C ILE A 145 -18.96 -2.37 5.45
N ASN A 146 -20.18 -1.93 5.77
CA ASN A 146 -20.94 -2.45 6.90
C ASN A 146 -21.48 -3.86 6.65
N ASN A 147 -21.97 -4.12 5.44
CA ASN A 147 -22.75 -5.32 5.14
C ASN A 147 -21.94 -6.40 4.38
N VAL A 148 -20.77 -6.02 3.84
CA VAL A 148 -19.95 -6.93 3.03
C VAL A 148 -18.56 -7.11 3.64
N LEU A 149 -17.76 -6.05 3.69
CA LEU A 149 -16.34 -6.17 4.05
C LEU A 149 -16.15 -6.58 5.51
N VAL A 150 -16.80 -5.88 6.44
CA VAL A 150 -16.65 -6.18 7.88
C VAL A 150 -17.16 -7.57 8.23
N PRO A 151 -18.33 -8.01 7.78
CA PRO A 151 -18.76 -9.40 8.00
C PRO A 151 -17.85 -10.46 7.36
N ALA A 152 -17.34 -10.21 6.14
CA ALA A 152 -16.45 -11.16 5.45
C ALA A 152 -15.08 -11.28 6.11
N LEU A 153 -14.54 -10.20 6.65
CA LEU A 153 -13.22 -10.16 7.31
C LEU A 153 -13.28 -10.51 8.81
N GLY A 154 -14.46 -10.43 9.43
CA GLY A 154 -14.68 -10.82 10.82
C GLY A 154 -13.81 -10.00 11.81
N SER A 155 -13.17 -10.68 12.76
CA SER A 155 -12.34 -10.05 13.81
C SER A 155 -11.09 -9.34 13.28
N GLU A 156 -10.66 -9.64 12.08
CA GLU A 156 -9.47 -9.04 11.46
C GLU A 156 -9.80 -7.77 10.65
N ALA A 157 -11.08 -7.39 10.54
CA ALA A 157 -11.53 -6.29 9.69
C ALA A 157 -10.80 -4.96 9.99
N GLU A 158 -10.59 -4.62 11.27
CA GLU A 158 -9.95 -3.36 11.67
C GLU A 158 -8.49 -3.26 11.17
N LYS A 159 -7.79 -4.39 11.08
CA LYS A 159 -6.40 -4.45 10.61
C LYS A 159 -6.28 -4.62 9.10
N ARG A 160 -7.36 -5.04 8.44
CA ARG A 160 -7.35 -5.40 7.02
C ARG A 160 -8.18 -4.47 6.15
N ILE A 161 -8.65 -3.35 6.69
CA ILE A 161 -9.37 -2.31 5.94
C ILE A 161 -8.66 -0.99 6.11
N ILE A 162 -8.35 -0.33 4.99
CA ILE A 162 -7.91 1.07 4.94
C ILE A 162 -8.97 1.86 4.20
N ILE A 163 -9.30 3.05 4.71
CA ILE A 163 -10.23 3.98 4.07
C ILE A 163 -9.43 5.12 3.43
N GLY A 164 -9.43 5.19 2.11
CA GLY A 164 -8.86 6.29 1.34
C GLY A 164 -9.96 7.26 0.89
N LEU A 165 -9.84 8.53 1.24
CA LEU A 165 -10.66 9.63 0.72
C LEU A 165 -9.90 10.32 -0.41
N ASN A 166 -10.09 9.81 -1.62
CA ASN A 166 -9.44 10.32 -2.84
C ASN A 166 -10.10 11.61 -3.34
N GLN A 167 -9.48 12.24 -4.34
CA GLN A 167 -9.98 13.46 -4.99
C GLN A 167 -10.06 14.66 -4.03
N ALA A 168 -9.09 14.76 -3.12
CA ALA A 168 -9.02 15.88 -2.18
C ALA A 168 -8.88 17.24 -2.89
N ASP A 169 -8.23 17.27 -4.06
CA ASP A 169 -8.03 18.44 -4.91
C ASP A 169 -9.32 19.01 -5.48
N VAL A 170 -10.30 18.17 -5.82
CA VAL A 170 -11.61 18.59 -6.34
C VAL A 170 -12.71 18.65 -5.29
N ALA A 171 -12.44 18.29 -4.06
CA ALA A 171 -13.32 18.57 -2.92
C ALA A 171 -13.63 20.08 -2.90
N MET A 172 -14.79 20.52 -2.45
CA MET A 172 -15.23 21.90 -2.58
C MET A 172 -15.25 22.44 -4.04
N LYS A 173 -15.40 21.56 -5.03
CA LYS A 173 -15.45 21.90 -6.46
C LYS A 173 -14.12 22.49 -6.98
N GLY A 174 -12.98 21.97 -6.52
CA GLY A 174 -11.65 22.43 -6.92
C GLY A 174 -11.26 23.80 -6.37
N LYS A 175 -12.08 24.39 -5.49
CA LYS A 175 -11.73 25.64 -4.79
C LYS A 175 -10.80 25.34 -3.64
N HIS A 176 -9.93 26.29 -3.35
CA HIS A 176 -9.01 26.20 -2.20
C HIS A 176 -7.89 25.17 -2.37
N TRP A 177 -7.66 24.67 -3.61
CA TRP A 177 -6.47 23.92 -3.97
C TRP A 177 -5.42 24.83 -4.57
N ASN A 178 -4.24 24.92 -3.93
CA ASN A 178 -3.09 25.65 -4.47
C ASN A 178 -2.39 24.77 -5.50
N LYS A 179 -2.57 25.07 -6.80
CA LYS A 179 -1.98 24.29 -7.90
C LYS A 179 -0.45 24.39 -7.98
N GLU A 180 0.13 25.52 -7.55
CA GLU A 180 1.58 25.73 -7.61
C GLU A 180 2.30 24.92 -6.53
N GLU A 181 1.73 24.88 -5.32
CA GLU A 181 2.26 24.13 -4.20
C GLU A 181 1.68 22.71 -4.08
N ASN A 182 0.73 22.35 -4.95
CA ASN A 182 0.02 21.09 -4.98
C ASN A 182 -0.52 20.65 -3.62
N LYS A 183 -1.17 21.57 -2.90
CA LYS A 183 -1.73 21.31 -1.56
C LYS A 183 -3.00 22.12 -1.29
N PRO A 184 -3.85 21.68 -0.34
CA PRO A 184 -5.01 22.43 0.09
C PRO A 184 -4.60 23.67 0.90
N ASP A 185 -5.37 24.77 0.77
CA ASP A 185 -5.29 25.88 1.74
C ASP A 185 -5.99 25.49 3.07
N ASP A 186 -5.92 26.38 4.06
CA ASP A 186 -6.48 26.12 5.39
C ASP A 186 -7.98 25.83 5.36
N VAL A 187 -8.74 26.41 4.43
CA VAL A 187 -10.19 26.20 4.31
C VAL A 187 -10.47 24.79 3.84
N LEU A 188 -9.81 24.35 2.79
CA LEU A 188 -9.97 22.99 2.27
C LEU A 188 -9.37 21.95 3.23
N LYS A 189 -8.24 22.25 3.87
CA LYS A 189 -7.64 21.38 4.90
C LYS A 189 -8.63 21.12 6.04
N ASN A 190 -9.28 22.15 6.55
CA ASN A 190 -10.32 22.01 7.59
C ASN A 190 -11.53 21.22 7.08
N PHE A 191 -11.99 21.48 5.85
CA PHE A 191 -13.08 20.72 5.25
C PHE A 191 -12.76 19.23 5.14
N LEU A 192 -11.56 18.87 4.66
CA LEU A 192 -11.12 17.48 4.54
C LEU A 192 -11.03 16.80 5.92
N LYS A 193 -10.51 17.49 6.94
CA LYS A 193 -10.48 16.98 8.32
C LYS A 193 -11.88 16.69 8.87
N GLU A 194 -12.82 17.59 8.67
CA GLU A 194 -14.21 17.38 9.12
C GLU A 194 -14.91 16.27 8.30
N LYS A 195 -14.60 16.15 7.01
CA LYS A 195 -15.08 15.06 6.17
C LYS A 195 -14.56 13.70 6.67
N ALA A 196 -13.25 13.58 6.94
CA ALA A 196 -12.63 12.38 7.48
C ALA A 196 -13.26 11.99 8.83
N LYS A 197 -13.43 12.94 9.75
CA LYS A 197 -14.13 12.71 11.04
C LYS A 197 -15.56 12.19 10.84
N SER A 198 -16.30 12.78 9.90
CA SER A 198 -17.68 12.36 9.61
C SER A 198 -17.71 10.94 9.06
N VAL A 199 -16.81 10.58 8.16
CA VAL A 199 -16.69 9.23 7.59
C VAL A 199 -16.33 8.23 8.70
N ARG A 200 -15.30 8.52 9.50
CA ARG A 200 -14.88 7.70 10.65
C ARG A 200 -16.05 7.44 11.61
N ALA A 201 -16.76 8.50 11.99
CA ALA A 201 -17.89 8.40 12.91
C ALA A 201 -19.00 7.48 12.35
N ARG A 202 -19.34 7.60 11.07
CA ARG A 202 -20.36 6.77 10.42
C ARG A 202 -19.95 5.30 10.29
N ILE A 203 -18.69 5.04 9.94
CA ILE A 203 -18.18 3.66 9.92
C ILE A 203 -18.23 3.08 11.34
N LYS A 204 -17.78 3.83 12.33
CA LYS A 204 -17.82 3.38 13.73
C LYS A 204 -19.24 3.14 14.24
N GLU A 205 -20.20 3.99 13.87
CA GLU A 205 -21.62 3.79 14.20
C GLU A 205 -22.18 2.50 13.58
N GLY A 206 -21.85 2.22 12.32
CA GLY A 206 -22.36 1.05 11.59
C GLY A 206 -21.68 -0.26 11.93
N THR A 207 -20.39 -0.25 12.29
CA THR A 207 -19.57 -1.46 12.42
C THR A 207 -18.94 -1.65 13.80
N GLY A 208 -18.84 -0.59 14.60
CA GLY A 208 -18.03 -0.57 15.83
C GLY A 208 -16.53 -0.35 15.61
N LEU A 209 -16.03 -0.41 14.37
CA LEU A 209 -14.61 -0.27 14.04
C LEU A 209 -14.20 1.20 13.99
N ASP A 210 -12.99 1.49 14.45
CA ASP A 210 -12.41 2.84 14.46
C ASP A 210 -11.37 3.00 13.35
N LEU A 211 -11.83 3.14 12.11
CA LEU A 211 -10.98 3.28 10.93
C LEU A 211 -10.75 4.76 10.62
N GLU A 212 -9.49 5.19 10.65
CA GLU A 212 -9.09 6.57 10.31
C GLU A 212 -9.00 6.75 8.79
N PRO A 213 -9.82 7.62 8.16
CA PRO A 213 -9.73 7.87 6.74
C PRO A 213 -8.54 8.75 6.38
N ILE A 214 -7.86 8.41 5.28
CA ILE A 214 -6.74 9.16 4.74
C ILE A 214 -7.21 10.00 3.55
N CYS A 215 -7.17 11.33 3.68
CA CYS A 215 -7.47 12.24 2.58
C CYS A 215 -6.24 12.33 1.66
N TYR A 216 -6.43 12.04 0.37
CA TYR A 216 -5.35 12.08 -0.62
C TYR A 216 -5.88 12.46 -2.01
N CYS A 217 -4.98 12.73 -2.94
CA CYS A 217 -5.25 12.84 -4.36
C CYS A 217 -4.33 11.88 -5.12
N ALA A 218 -4.89 11.04 -5.98
CA ALA A 218 -4.11 10.11 -6.82
C ALA A 218 -3.45 10.80 -8.03
N GLY A 219 -3.67 12.10 -8.19
CA GLY A 219 -3.30 12.83 -9.39
C GLY A 219 -4.35 12.66 -10.51
N TYR A 220 -4.28 13.56 -11.47
CA TYR A 220 -5.14 13.55 -12.65
C TYR A 220 -4.39 14.05 -13.87
N SER A 221 -4.51 13.32 -14.98
CA SER A 221 -4.01 13.74 -16.29
C SER A 221 -5.13 13.67 -17.32
N GLU A 222 -5.16 14.62 -18.26
CA GLU A 222 -6.09 14.69 -19.36
C GLU A 222 -5.31 14.89 -20.66
N ASP A 223 -5.65 14.11 -21.69
CA ASP A 223 -4.96 14.13 -23.00
C ASP A 223 -3.42 13.98 -22.91
N GLY A 224 -2.92 13.30 -21.88
CA GLY A 224 -1.49 13.12 -21.64
C GLY A 224 -0.78 14.30 -20.96
N GLU A 225 -1.52 15.35 -20.60
CA GLU A 225 -1.03 16.45 -19.79
C GLU A 225 -1.46 16.29 -18.33
N GLU A 226 -0.49 16.39 -17.42
CA GLU A 226 -0.73 16.34 -15.98
C GLU A 226 -1.48 17.60 -15.53
N GLN A 227 -2.67 17.42 -14.95
CA GLN A 227 -3.51 18.51 -14.45
C GLN A 227 -3.38 18.69 -12.95
N CYS A 228 -3.12 17.61 -12.21
CA CYS A 228 -2.91 17.60 -10.77
C CYS A 228 -1.96 16.47 -10.40
N LYS A 229 -0.92 16.78 -9.63
CA LYS A 229 0.02 15.79 -9.08
C LYS A 229 -0.59 15.04 -7.90
N PRO A 230 -0.11 13.83 -7.61
CA PRO A 230 -0.49 13.14 -6.38
C PRO A 230 -0.20 13.97 -5.11
N TYR A 231 -1.01 13.76 -4.08
CA TYR A 231 -0.88 14.38 -2.77
C TYR A 231 -1.25 13.37 -1.67
N ASN A 232 -0.52 13.33 -0.57
CA ASN A 232 -0.67 12.36 0.53
C ASN A 232 -0.59 10.89 0.08
N LEU A 233 0.04 10.62 -1.05
CA LEU A 233 0.22 9.26 -1.52
C LEU A 233 1.23 8.50 -0.65
N THR A 234 2.25 9.19 -0.12
CA THR A 234 3.19 8.68 0.89
C THR A 234 2.48 8.26 2.18
N LYS A 235 1.52 9.07 2.65
CA LYS A 235 0.69 8.75 3.82
C LYS A 235 -0.13 7.48 3.60
N LEU A 236 -0.75 7.33 2.41
CA LEU A 236 -1.50 6.14 2.06
C LEU A 236 -0.60 4.90 1.95
N LEU A 237 0.58 5.03 1.33
CA LEU A 237 1.57 3.95 1.24
C LEU A 237 2.04 3.49 2.62
N HIS A 238 2.36 4.44 3.51
CA HIS A 238 2.74 4.15 4.88
C HIS A 238 1.66 3.34 5.61
N ALA A 239 0.40 3.76 5.51
CA ALA A 239 -0.72 3.03 6.10
C ALA A 239 -0.88 1.61 5.51
N ILE A 240 -0.68 1.43 4.20
CA ILE A 240 -0.70 0.12 3.56
C ILE A 240 0.41 -0.77 4.14
N ILE A 241 1.64 -0.27 4.23
CA ILE A 241 2.78 -1.01 4.77
C ILE A 241 2.56 -1.41 6.22
N GLN A 242 2.02 -0.53 7.05
CA GLN A 242 1.72 -0.85 8.45
C GLN A 242 0.69 -1.98 8.60
N ASN A 243 -0.29 -2.07 7.69
CA ASN A 243 -1.38 -3.05 7.76
C ASN A 243 -1.09 -4.36 7.00
N ILE A 244 -0.01 -4.43 6.23
CA ILE A 244 0.45 -5.68 5.61
C ILE A 244 1.29 -6.49 6.60
N PRO A 245 1.18 -7.84 6.62
CA PRO A 245 2.04 -8.69 7.43
C PRO A 245 3.52 -8.39 7.21
N ARG A 246 4.30 -8.26 8.29
CA ARG A 246 5.72 -7.84 8.24
C ARG A 246 6.54 -8.64 7.24
N GLU A 247 6.34 -9.95 7.20
CA GLU A 247 7.04 -10.87 6.31
C GLU A 247 6.70 -10.71 4.82
N LYS A 248 5.69 -9.87 4.49
CA LYS A 248 5.26 -9.58 3.11
C LYS A 248 5.62 -8.15 2.66
N ARG A 249 6.03 -7.25 3.56
CA ARG A 249 6.26 -5.83 3.26
C ARG A 249 7.31 -5.60 2.19
N LEU A 250 8.34 -6.44 2.16
CA LEU A 250 9.42 -6.34 1.16
C LEU A 250 8.91 -6.50 -0.28
N ALA A 251 7.89 -7.35 -0.48
CA ALA A 251 7.29 -7.56 -1.78
C ALA A 251 6.62 -6.29 -2.35
N LEU A 252 6.16 -5.38 -1.47
CA LEU A 252 5.55 -4.13 -1.91
C LEU A 252 6.59 -3.17 -2.50
N VAL A 253 7.78 -3.11 -1.90
CA VAL A 253 8.82 -2.11 -2.22
C VAL A 253 9.30 -2.20 -3.66
N ASP A 254 9.48 -3.41 -4.19
CA ASP A 254 9.94 -3.60 -5.56
C ASP A 254 8.93 -3.12 -6.61
N ASN A 255 7.68 -2.95 -6.21
CA ASN A 255 6.56 -2.61 -7.09
C ASN A 255 6.07 -1.16 -6.94
N ILE A 256 6.68 -0.37 -6.06
CA ILE A 256 6.36 1.05 -5.89
C ILE A 256 6.70 1.81 -7.18
N ASN A 257 5.81 2.73 -7.57
CA ASN A 257 6.02 3.60 -8.71
C ASN A 257 7.33 4.41 -8.54
N THR A 258 8.15 4.41 -9.59
CA THR A 258 9.48 5.04 -9.58
C THR A 258 9.46 6.54 -9.87
N ASP A 259 8.30 7.08 -10.25
CA ASP A 259 8.14 8.52 -10.45
C ASP A 259 8.14 9.24 -9.10
N LYS A 260 9.23 9.96 -8.83
CA LYS A 260 9.42 10.69 -7.57
C LYS A 260 8.39 11.79 -7.34
N ASP A 261 7.83 12.33 -8.40
CA ASP A 261 6.80 13.36 -8.31
C ASP A 261 5.54 12.84 -7.60
N ASN A 262 5.25 11.53 -7.73
CA ASN A 262 4.12 10.90 -7.03
C ASN A 262 4.27 10.92 -5.50
N TRP A 263 5.49 11.05 -4.99
CA TRP A 263 5.83 10.96 -3.57
C TRP A 263 6.26 12.32 -2.96
N SER A 264 6.12 13.41 -3.72
CA SER A 264 6.73 14.70 -3.36
C SER A 264 5.83 15.62 -2.53
N TYR A 265 4.53 15.34 -2.47
CA TYR A 265 3.57 16.24 -1.84
C TYR A 265 2.72 15.52 -0.79
N ASP A 266 2.76 15.98 0.44
CA ASP A 266 1.95 15.49 1.55
C ASP A 266 1.54 16.62 2.52
N ASP A 267 0.89 16.26 3.62
CA ASP A 267 0.37 17.22 4.60
C ASP A 267 1.40 17.65 5.65
N GLU A 268 2.60 17.09 5.59
CA GLU A 268 3.71 17.39 6.50
C GLU A 268 3.34 17.21 8.00
N GLU A 269 2.31 16.37 8.30
CA GLU A 269 1.91 16.09 9.69
C GLU A 269 2.90 15.12 10.35
N GLU A 270 3.51 14.20 9.57
CA GLU A 270 4.53 13.24 9.97
C GLU A 270 5.55 13.07 8.83
N ASP A 271 6.70 12.50 9.12
CA ASP A 271 7.67 12.13 8.09
C ASP A 271 7.36 10.72 7.55
N TYR A 272 6.29 10.64 6.73
CA TYR A 272 5.80 9.36 6.20
C TYR A 272 6.84 8.59 5.41
N LYS A 273 7.82 9.26 4.80
CA LYS A 273 8.91 8.61 4.06
C LYS A 273 9.86 7.91 5.03
N GLU A 274 10.32 8.61 6.06
CA GLU A 274 11.21 8.03 7.06
C GLU A 274 10.52 6.93 7.87
N ASP A 275 9.26 7.11 8.23
CA ASP A 275 8.48 6.09 8.93
C ASP A 275 8.28 4.84 8.06
N THR A 276 8.01 5.03 6.76
CA THR A 276 7.93 3.93 5.78
C THR A 276 9.27 3.19 5.66
N LYS A 277 10.39 3.91 5.53
CA LYS A 277 11.75 3.33 5.50
C LYS A 277 12.02 2.50 6.74
N LYS A 278 11.67 3.02 7.91
CA LYS A 278 11.83 2.36 9.18
C LYS A 278 11.02 1.06 9.27
N ASP A 279 9.74 1.09 8.89
CA ASP A 279 8.85 -0.06 8.93
C ASP A 279 9.32 -1.20 8.01
N ILE A 280 9.80 -0.85 6.82
CA ILE A 280 10.39 -1.82 5.88
C ILE A 280 11.70 -2.36 6.44
N PHE A 281 12.56 -1.47 6.95
CA PHE A 281 13.82 -1.83 7.56
C PHE A 281 13.63 -2.83 8.71
N ASP A 282 12.75 -2.52 9.65
CA ASP A 282 12.44 -3.40 10.79
C ASP A 282 11.93 -4.77 10.30
N SER A 283 11.16 -4.79 9.22
CA SER A 283 10.66 -6.02 8.61
C SER A 283 11.77 -6.87 8.00
N VAL A 284 12.72 -6.24 7.28
CA VAL A 284 13.90 -6.93 6.73
C VAL A 284 14.79 -7.46 7.85
N PHE A 285 15.01 -6.63 8.86
CA PHE A 285 15.83 -6.98 10.01
C PHE A 285 15.26 -8.19 10.76
N ASP A 286 13.96 -8.18 11.06
CA ASP A 286 13.27 -9.30 11.71
C ASP A 286 13.38 -10.58 10.86
N CYS A 287 13.14 -10.48 9.55
CA CYS A 287 13.26 -11.62 8.62
C CYS A 287 14.67 -12.20 8.56
N MET A 288 15.71 -11.37 8.71
CA MET A 288 17.10 -11.81 8.64
C MET A 288 17.64 -12.33 9.98
N LEU A 289 17.02 -11.96 11.10
CA LEU A 289 17.45 -12.32 12.45
C LEU A 289 16.65 -13.44 13.11
N GLU A 290 15.47 -13.80 12.62
CA GLU A 290 14.69 -14.91 13.18
C GLU A 290 15.50 -16.20 13.24
N GLY A 291 16.01 -16.52 14.46
CA GLY A 291 16.91 -17.65 14.75
C GLY A 291 18.08 -17.29 15.66
N ALA A 292 18.28 -16.00 15.98
CA ALA A 292 19.14 -15.57 17.07
C ALA A 292 18.27 -14.94 18.17
N GLU A 293 18.33 -15.46 19.39
CA GLU A 293 17.58 -15.03 20.57
C GLU A 293 17.95 -13.61 21.05
N ALA A 294 17.88 -12.59 20.19
CA ALA A 294 18.17 -11.20 20.62
C ALA A 294 17.63 -10.15 19.67
N GLY A 295 16.29 -10.02 19.53
CA GLY A 295 15.74 -9.06 18.54
C GLY A 295 15.11 -7.78 19.08
N SER A 296 14.51 -7.75 20.26
CA SER A 296 13.63 -6.64 20.63
C SER A 296 14.29 -5.45 21.36
N GLU A 297 15.48 -5.61 21.92
CA GLU A 297 16.20 -4.51 22.61
C GLU A 297 17.17 -3.72 21.70
N LEU A 298 17.58 -4.29 20.57
CA LEU A 298 18.55 -3.70 19.66
C LEU A 298 17.92 -2.75 18.63
N GLY A 299 16.72 -3.03 18.15
CA GLY A 299 16.04 -2.20 17.16
C GLY A 299 15.80 -0.75 17.60
N GLY A 300 15.36 -0.55 18.83
CA GLY A 300 15.11 0.78 19.39
C GLY A 300 16.35 1.64 19.65
N LYS A 301 17.54 1.04 19.73
CA LYS A 301 18.83 1.73 19.96
C LYS A 301 19.62 2.05 18.68
N LEU A 302 19.25 1.44 17.57
CA LEU A 302 20.00 1.52 16.30
C LEU A 302 19.63 2.71 15.43
N LEU A 303 18.44 3.27 15.58
CA LEU A 303 17.94 4.41 14.82
C LEU A 303 18.58 5.77 15.20
N GLY A 304 19.38 5.81 16.26
CA GLY A 304 20.13 7.00 16.68
C GLY A 304 21.64 6.96 16.36
N ILE A 305 22.13 5.93 15.65
CA ILE A 305 23.55 5.78 15.35
C ILE A 305 23.80 5.95 13.85
N PRO A 306 24.61 6.93 13.44
CA PRO A 306 25.02 7.05 12.02
C PRO A 306 25.62 5.72 11.56
N GLY A 307 25.22 5.19 10.42
CA GLY A 307 25.41 3.85 9.83
C GLY A 307 26.80 3.19 9.85
N ARG A 308 27.62 3.43 10.87
CA ARG A 308 29.01 2.97 10.95
C ARG A 308 29.33 1.90 12.01
N ILE A 309 28.39 1.50 12.87
CA ILE A 309 28.70 0.66 14.03
C ILE A 309 27.96 -0.68 14.06
N ILE A 310 27.18 -1.03 13.05
CA ILE A 310 26.62 -2.38 12.95
C ILE A 310 27.62 -3.23 12.19
N GLY A 311 28.28 -4.14 12.89
CA GLY A 311 29.41 -4.92 12.35
C GLY A 311 29.15 -5.50 10.98
N GLY A 312 29.94 -5.07 10.03
CA GLY A 312 30.34 -5.60 8.73
C GLY A 312 29.28 -6.19 7.79
N VAL A 313 28.26 -6.83 8.27
CA VAL A 313 27.28 -7.59 7.46
C VAL A 313 25.90 -7.00 7.44
N LEU A 314 25.38 -6.60 8.60
CA LEU A 314 24.09 -5.93 8.68
C LEU A 314 24.16 -4.51 8.10
N GLY A 315 25.32 -3.85 8.15
CA GLY A 315 25.53 -2.51 7.62
C GLY A 315 25.40 -2.44 6.09
N GLY A 316 25.79 -3.50 5.35
CA GLY A 316 25.62 -3.58 3.90
C GLY A 316 24.14 -3.76 3.53
N VAL A 317 23.48 -4.75 4.13
CA VAL A 317 22.04 -5.05 3.91
C VAL A 317 21.16 -3.85 4.20
N VAL A 318 21.44 -3.17 5.31
CA VAL A 318 20.75 -1.94 5.70
C VAL A 318 20.94 -0.83 4.68
N GLY A 319 22.19 -0.59 4.25
CA GLY A 319 22.51 0.43 3.29
C GLY A 319 21.82 0.23 1.94
N SER A 320 21.68 -1.02 1.50
CA SER A 320 21.01 -1.32 0.24
C SER A 320 19.50 -1.12 0.30
N VAL A 321 18.84 -1.52 1.40
CA VAL A 321 17.40 -1.31 1.58
C VAL A 321 17.07 0.18 1.66
N VAL A 322 17.79 0.92 2.51
CA VAL A 322 17.61 2.38 2.64
C VAL A 322 17.88 3.06 1.31
N GLY A 323 18.99 2.73 0.62
CA GLY A 323 19.34 3.31 -0.67
C GLY A 323 18.29 3.07 -1.77
N VAL A 324 17.64 1.89 -1.79
CA VAL A 324 16.54 1.61 -2.73
C VAL A 324 15.33 2.47 -2.42
N ILE A 325 14.94 2.56 -1.15
CA ILE A 325 13.76 3.33 -0.75
C ILE A 325 14.00 4.83 -0.97
N ASP A 326 15.19 5.36 -0.66
CA ASP A 326 15.59 6.74 -0.98
C ASP A 326 15.54 7.00 -2.49
N SER A 327 15.97 6.04 -3.27
CA SER A 327 15.90 6.12 -4.74
C SER A 327 14.47 6.17 -5.26
N LEU A 328 13.53 5.53 -4.58
CA LEU A 328 12.11 5.45 -4.96
C LEU A 328 11.30 6.65 -4.48
N LEU A 329 11.39 6.97 -3.20
CA LEU A 329 10.55 7.99 -2.57
C LEU A 329 11.19 9.39 -2.60
N GLY A 330 12.48 9.48 -2.92
CA GLY A 330 13.28 10.70 -2.83
C GLY A 330 13.70 11.03 -1.38
N ASP A 331 14.65 11.94 -1.26
CA ASP A 331 15.06 12.49 0.05
C ASP A 331 13.98 13.40 0.62
#